data_85e566278614e19add8462c079ccb341
#
_entry.id   85e566278614e19add8462c079ccb341
#
_cell.length_a   1.000
_cell.length_b   1.000
_cell.length_c   1.000
_cell.angle_alpha   90.00
_cell.angle_beta   90.00
_cell.angle_gamma   90.00
#
_symmetry.space_group_name_H-M   'P 1'
#
loop_
_entity.id
_entity.type
_entity.pdbx_description
1 polymer ?
#
loop_
_entity_poly.entity_id
_entity_poly.type
_entity_poly.pdbx_seq_one_letter_code
_entity_poly.pdbx_strand_id
1 'polypeptide(L)'
;MQTGAGTFCTTHAFDPDDAIDRLAGLGMARFGEAYMARQLGHHLDVVVQMEKLRMPDGTSKRKLTWISEVTPGEGDRKVSTKPLFRLDSLTDEYARPVGPPGDERFRADLEAAGFEMTRLGGRL
;
A
#
# COMPACT_ATOMS: atom_id res chain seq x y z
N MET A 1 -17.74 7.79 -7.11
CA MET A 1 -18.32 6.68 -7.59
C MET A 1 -17.38 5.88 -8.41
N GLN A 2 -17.54 4.70 -8.36
CA GLN A 2 -16.70 3.83 -9.14
C GLN A 2 -17.38 3.45 -10.43
N THR A 3 -16.73 3.73 -11.54
CA THR A 3 -17.21 3.31 -12.84
C THR A 3 -16.65 1.94 -13.25
N GLY A 4 -15.95 1.27 -12.34
CA GLY A 4 -15.24 0.04 -12.64
C GLY A 4 -13.86 0.24 -13.27
N ALA A 5 -13.47 1.47 -13.58
CA ALA A 5 -12.13 1.77 -14.08
C ALA A 5 -11.16 1.94 -12.93
N GLY A 6 -10.01 1.27 -13.00
CA GLY A 6 -8.93 1.48 -12.06
C GLY A 6 -8.28 2.85 -12.24
N THR A 7 -7.76 3.43 -11.17
CA THR A 7 -7.04 4.69 -11.21
C THR A 7 -5.67 4.54 -10.56
N PHE A 8 -4.71 5.33 -11.03
CA PHE A 8 -3.38 5.41 -10.47
C PHE A 8 -3.02 6.86 -10.19
N CYS A 9 -2.34 7.09 -9.07
CA CYS A 9 -1.75 8.38 -8.78
C CYS A 9 -0.37 8.18 -8.15
N THR A 10 0.44 9.23 -8.12
CA THR A 10 1.76 9.19 -7.51
C THR A 10 1.92 10.32 -6.52
N THR A 11 2.68 10.07 -5.46
CA THR A 11 3.05 11.09 -4.49
C THR A 11 4.44 10.77 -3.95
N HIS A 12 5.10 11.76 -3.38
CA HIS A 12 6.35 11.56 -2.66
C HIS A 12 6.05 11.27 -1.20
N ALA A 13 6.58 10.18 -0.68
CA ALA A 13 6.35 9.76 0.69
C ALA A 13 7.53 8.93 1.20
N PHE A 14 7.70 8.89 2.51
CA PHE A 14 8.76 8.11 3.16
C PHE A 14 8.38 6.63 3.29
N ASP A 15 7.10 6.35 3.49
CA ASP A 15 6.55 5.01 3.64
C ASP A 15 5.07 4.99 3.23
N PRO A 16 4.42 3.81 3.19
CA PRO A 16 3.02 3.72 2.79
C PRO A 16 2.06 4.55 3.65
N ASP A 17 2.28 4.62 4.97
CA ASP A 17 1.42 5.41 5.85
C ASP A 17 1.58 6.92 5.58
N ASP A 18 2.81 7.39 5.36
CA ASP A 18 3.07 8.78 4.97
C ASP A 18 2.41 9.11 3.63
N ALA A 19 2.38 8.17 2.69
CA ALA A 19 1.68 8.37 1.42
C ALA A 19 0.19 8.64 1.62
N ILE A 20 -0.45 7.87 2.50
CA ILE A 20 -1.85 8.08 2.85
C ILE A 20 -2.07 9.44 3.49
N ASP A 21 -1.22 9.82 4.45
CA ASP A 21 -1.33 11.10 5.14
C ASP A 21 -1.17 12.28 4.16
N ARG A 22 -0.26 12.17 3.21
CA ARG A 22 -0.07 13.20 2.19
C ARG A 22 -1.27 13.32 1.26
N LEU A 23 -1.84 12.21 0.82
CA LEU A 23 -3.05 12.21 0.00
C LEU A 23 -4.23 12.80 0.76
N ALA A 24 -4.40 12.42 2.03
CA ALA A 24 -5.44 12.99 2.90
C ALA A 24 -5.26 14.50 3.04
N GLY A 25 -4.01 14.96 3.24
CA GLY A 25 -3.66 16.36 3.40
C GLY A 25 -4.07 17.24 2.21
N LEU A 26 -4.04 16.71 1.01
CA LEU A 26 -4.42 17.47 -0.18
C LEU A 26 -5.89 17.93 -0.19
N GLY A 27 -6.76 17.18 0.46
CA GLY A 27 -8.18 17.51 0.52
C GLY A 27 -8.67 18.02 1.89
N MET A 28 -7.81 18.02 2.90
CA MET A 28 -8.22 18.33 4.30
C MET A 28 -8.86 19.71 4.47
N ALA A 29 -8.29 20.72 3.81
CA ALA A 29 -8.78 22.09 3.94
C ALA A 29 -10.21 22.25 3.43
N ARG A 30 -10.61 21.45 2.45
CA ARG A 30 -11.94 21.52 1.83
C ARG A 30 -12.94 20.54 2.45
N PHE A 31 -12.49 19.32 2.73
CA PHE A 31 -13.40 18.22 3.09
C PHE A 31 -13.24 17.72 4.52
N GLY A 32 -12.18 18.15 5.21
CA GLY A 32 -11.85 17.68 6.55
C GLY A 32 -11.10 16.35 6.56
N GLU A 33 -10.37 16.11 7.64
CA GLU A 33 -9.50 14.94 7.79
C GLU A 33 -10.27 13.62 7.81
N ALA A 34 -11.36 13.56 8.58
CA ALA A 34 -12.15 12.34 8.73
C ALA A 34 -12.78 11.89 7.40
N TYR A 35 -13.26 12.85 6.61
CA TYR A 35 -13.84 12.57 5.30
C TYR A 35 -12.76 12.02 4.35
N MET A 36 -11.60 12.68 4.26
CA MET A 36 -10.52 12.26 3.36
C MET A 36 -9.99 10.88 3.74
N ALA A 37 -9.78 10.62 5.02
CA ALA A 37 -9.32 9.32 5.48
C ALA A 37 -10.33 8.21 5.15
N ARG A 38 -11.62 8.47 5.31
CA ARG A 38 -12.67 7.52 4.96
C ARG A 38 -12.68 7.21 3.46
N GLN A 39 -12.55 8.24 2.61
CA GLN A 39 -12.51 8.05 1.17
C GLN A 39 -11.30 7.21 0.77
N LEU A 40 -10.12 7.50 1.31
CA LEU A 40 -8.91 6.72 1.04
C LEU A 40 -9.04 5.28 1.52
N GLY A 41 -9.59 5.06 2.72
CA GLY A 41 -9.78 3.72 3.27
C GLY A 41 -10.74 2.85 2.46
N HIS A 42 -11.74 3.46 1.79
CA HIS A 42 -12.73 2.73 1.00
C HIS A 42 -12.35 2.59 -0.48
N HIS A 43 -11.58 3.50 -1.02
CA HIS A 43 -11.37 3.58 -2.48
C HIS A 43 -9.94 3.33 -2.93
N LEU A 44 -8.96 3.43 -2.03
CA LEU A 44 -7.57 3.13 -2.34
C LEU A 44 -7.27 1.68 -1.94
N ASP A 45 -6.84 0.88 -2.87
CA ASP A 45 -6.62 -0.55 -2.62
C ASP A 45 -5.19 -0.85 -2.17
N VAL A 46 -4.20 -0.28 -2.87
CA VAL A 46 -2.80 -0.65 -2.70
C VAL A 46 -1.92 0.59 -2.81
N VAL A 47 -0.91 0.64 -1.96
CA VAL A 47 0.22 1.58 -2.07
C VAL A 47 1.46 0.80 -2.46
N VAL A 48 2.13 1.24 -3.51
CA VAL A 48 3.41 0.71 -3.95
C VAL A 48 4.49 1.75 -3.64
N GLN A 49 5.41 1.40 -2.76
CA GLN A 49 6.51 2.27 -2.36
C GLN A 49 7.77 1.90 -3.12
N MET A 50 8.37 2.90 -3.75
CA MET A 50 9.69 2.77 -4.38
C MET A 50 10.65 3.76 -3.76
N GLU A 51 11.88 3.31 -3.52
CA GLU A 51 12.91 4.14 -2.89
C GLU A 51 14.21 4.06 -3.67
N LYS A 52 14.92 5.18 -3.68
CA LYS A 52 16.31 5.22 -4.15
C LYS A 52 17.21 4.93 -2.97
N LEU A 53 17.81 3.75 -2.97
CA LEU A 53 18.62 3.25 -1.87
C LEU A 53 20.10 3.34 -2.22
N ARG A 54 20.91 3.73 -1.23
CA ARG A 54 22.36 3.67 -1.35
C ARG A 54 22.82 2.26 -1.02
N MET A 55 23.49 1.64 -1.99
CA MET A 55 23.98 0.27 -1.87
C MET A 55 25.30 0.22 -1.10
N PRO A 56 25.69 -0.96 -0.55
CA PRO A 56 26.96 -1.11 0.17
C PRO A 56 28.20 -0.75 -0.66
N ASP A 57 28.15 -0.90 -1.98
CA ASP A 57 29.23 -0.54 -2.90
C ASP A 57 29.30 0.96 -3.21
N GLY A 58 28.41 1.78 -2.61
CA GLY A 58 28.36 3.22 -2.81
C GLY A 58 27.48 3.67 -3.98
N THR A 59 26.97 2.76 -4.79
CA THR A 59 26.02 3.09 -5.88
C THR A 59 24.63 3.30 -5.33
N SER A 60 23.77 3.92 -6.13
CA SER A 60 22.34 4.09 -5.79
C SER A 60 21.49 3.26 -6.75
N LYS A 61 20.49 2.56 -6.20
CA LYS A 61 19.51 1.81 -6.98
C LYS A 61 18.10 2.16 -6.52
N ARG A 62 17.18 2.21 -7.48
CA ARG A 62 15.76 2.30 -7.16
C ARG A 62 15.22 0.90 -6.96
N LYS A 63 14.58 0.67 -5.82
CA LYS A 63 13.98 -0.62 -5.49
C LYS A 63 12.55 -0.42 -5.03
N LEU A 64 11.73 -1.41 -5.32
CA LEU A 64 10.40 -1.53 -4.73
C LEU A 64 10.59 -2.04 -3.30
N THR A 65 10.22 -1.24 -2.30
CA THR A 65 10.43 -1.55 -0.89
C THR A 65 9.20 -2.11 -0.20
N TRP A 66 8.01 -1.66 -0.63
CA TRP A 66 6.74 -2.09 -0.07
C TRP A 66 5.67 -2.20 -1.13
N ILE A 67 4.83 -3.20 -0.99
CA ILE A 67 3.49 -3.23 -1.56
C ILE A 67 2.57 -3.47 -0.37
N SER A 68 1.70 -2.52 -0.07
CA SER A 68 0.82 -2.58 1.10
C SER A 68 -0.63 -2.40 0.70
N GLU A 69 -1.49 -3.21 1.29
CA GLU A 69 -2.93 -3.04 1.20
C GLU A 69 -3.35 -1.85 2.05
N VAL A 70 -4.35 -1.10 1.61
CA VAL A 70 -4.97 -0.01 2.36
C VAL A 70 -6.26 -0.54 2.97
N THR A 71 -6.39 -0.39 4.28
CA THR A 71 -7.56 -0.85 5.02
C THR A 71 -8.17 0.29 5.83
N PRO A 72 -9.47 0.26 6.12
CA PRO A 72 -10.06 1.15 7.11
C PRO A 72 -9.31 0.99 8.44
N GLY A 73 -8.97 2.09 9.08
CA GLY A 73 -8.28 2.06 10.37
C GLY A 73 -9.19 1.67 11.51
N GLU A 74 -8.59 1.38 12.65
CA GLU A 74 -9.28 1.08 13.89
C GLU A 74 -8.96 2.15 14.94
N GLY A 75 -9.88 2.37 15.87
CA GLY A 75 -9.73 3.34 16.94
C GLY A 75 -9.58 4.75 16.41
N ASP A 76 -8.55 5.44 16.86
CA ASP A 76 -8.26 6.82 16.44
C ASP A 76 -7.68 6.90 15.02
N ARG A 77 -7.23 5.79 14.50
CA ARG A 77 -6.66 5.71 13.16
C ARG A 77 -7.76 5.49 12.14
N LYS A 78 -7.91 6.44 11.21
CA LYS A 78 -8.99 6.42 10.20
C LYS A 78 -8.70 5.51 9.02
N VAL A 79 -7.42 5.22 8.77
CA VAL A 79 -6.95 4.37 7.69
C VAL A 79 -5.61 3.75 8.08
N SER A 80 -5.37 2.53 7.66
CA SER A 80 -4.12 1.81 7.94
C SER A 80 -3.59 1.17 6.68
N THR A 81 -2.33 0.75 6.72
CA THR A 81 -1.72 -0.07 5.68
C THR A 81 -1.24 -1.39 6.27
N LYS A 82 -1.30 -2.45 5.47
CA LYS A 82 -0.81 -3.77 5.83
C LYS A 82 0.14 -4.25 4.73
N PRO A 83 1.40 -4.56 5.04
CA PRO A 83 2.33 -5.00 4.01
C PRO A 83 1.94 -6.37 3.44
N LEU A 84 1.94 -6.46 2.11
CA LEU A 84 1.81 -7.71 1.35
C LEU A 84 3.18 -8.19 0.88
N PHE A 85 4.05 -7.25 0.51
CA PHE A 85 5.44 -7.49 0.15
C PHE A 85 6.32 -6.44 0.82
N ARG A 86 7.51 -6.84 1.21
CA ARG A 86 8.50 -5.95 1.83
C ARG A 86 9.90 -6.34 1.45
N LEU A 87 10.76 -5.34 1.22
CA LEU A 87 12.18 -5.55 1.05
C LEU A 87 12.83 -5.66 2.43
N ASP A 88 13.38 -6.81 2.77
CA ASP A 88 13.96 -7.05 4.09
C ASP A 88 15.39 -6.57 4.21
N SER A 89 16.16 -6.61 3.12
CA SER A 89 17.56 -6.20 3.11
C SER A 89 17.88 -5.38 1.86
N LEU A 90 18.83 -4.46 1.97
CA LEU A 90 19.33 -3.69 0.83
C LEU A 90 19.94 -4.59 -0.25
N THR A 91 20.43 -5.77 0.13
CA THR A 91 21.03 -6.73 -0.80
C THR A 91 20.01 -7.63 -1.49
N ASP A 92 18.75 -7.63 -1.02
CA ASP A 92 17.69 -8.38 -1.68
C ASP A 92 17.40 -7.77 -3.05
N GLU A 93 17.25 -8.61 -4.05
CA GLU A 93 16.91 -8.18 -5.40
C GLU A 93 15.44 -7.74 -5.49
N TYR A 94 14.55 -8.43 -4.79
CA TYR A 94 13.11 -8.20 -4.82
C TYR A 94 12.52 -8.17 -3.42
N ALA A 95 11.42 -7.42 -3.27
CA ALA A 95 10.58 -7.48 -2.08
C ALA A 95 9.99 -8.89 -1.94
N ARG A 96 9.90 -9.37 -0.72
CA ARG A 96 9.41 -10.71 -0.40
C ARG A 96 7.99 -10.68 0.14
N PRO A 97 7.20 -11.73 -0.12
CA PRO A 97 5.86 -11.85 0.44
C PRO A 97 5.88 -11.80 1.97
N VAL A 98 4.93 -11.06 2.54
CA VAL A 98 4.74 -10.97 4.00
C VAL A 98 3.52 -11.76 4.45
N GLY A 99 2.41 -11.66 3.72
CA GLY A 99 1.19 -12.37 4.04
C GLY A 99 0.03 -11.97 3.13
N PRO A 100 -1.11 -12.67 3.25
CA PRO A 100 -2.28 -12.39 2.44
C PRO A 100 -2.97 -11.08 2.87
N PRO A 101 -3.83 -10.51 1.99
CA PRO A 101 -4.64 -9.36 2.35
C PRO A 101 -5.52 -9.65 3.58
N GLY A 102 -5.71 -8.62 4.42
CA GLY A 102 -6.62 -8.69 5.55
C GLY A 102 -8.08 -8.40 5.16
N ASP A 103 -8.31 -7.67 4.09
CA ASP A 103 -9.65 -7.37 3.59
C ASP A 103 -10.17 -8.52 2.74
N GLU A 104 -11.28 -9.12 3.16
CA GLU A 104 -11.89 -10.27 2.47
C GLU A 104 -12.34 -9.93 1.05
N ARG A 105 -12.85 -8.73 0.83
CA ARG A 105 -13.30 -8.28 -0.48
C ARG A 105 -12.13 -8.16 -1.45
N PHE A 106 -11.06 -7.50 -1.02
CA PHE A 106 -9.85 -7.38 -1.83
C PHE A 106 -9.23 -8.74 -2.13
N ARG A 107 -9.21 -9.63 -1.13
CA ARG A 107 -8.76 -11.00 -1.30
C ARG A 107 -9.60 -11.76 -2.34
N ALA A 108 -10.92 -11.65 -2.24
CA ALA A 108 -11.82 -12.30 -3.19
C ALA A 108 -11.63 -11.76 -4.62
N ASP A 109 -11.42 -10.47 -4.77
CA ASP A 109 -11.15 -9.84 -6.06
C ASP A 109 -9.85 -10.34 -6.69
N LEU A 110 -8.80 -10.51 -5.88
CA LEU A 110 -7.52 -11.07 -6.33
C LEU A 110 -7.67 -12.54 -6.77
N GLU A 111 -8.40 -13.33 -5.98
CA GLU A 111 -8.67 -14.74 -6.32
C GLU A 111 -9.49 -14.85 -7.61
N ALA A 112 -10.50 -14.02 -7.78
CA ALA A 112 -11.32 -13.97 -9.00
C ALA A 112 -10.48 -13.56 -10.22
N ALA A 113 -9.45 -12.73 -10.02
CA ALA A 113 -8.50 -12.36 -11.07
C ALA A 113 -7.44 -13.43 -11.36
N GLY A 114 -7.48 -14.56 -10.66
CA GLY A 114 -6.54 -15.66 -10.85
C GLY A 114 -5.25 -15.58 -10.02
N PHE A 115 -5.20 -14.69 -9.04
CA PHE A 115 -4.04 -14.58 -8.17
C PHE A 115 -4.01 -15.71 -7.14
N GLU A 116 -2.88 -16.39 -7.03
CA GLU A 116 -2.68 -17.45 -6.05
C GLU A 116 -2.26 -16.87 -4.69
N MET A 117 -3.13 -16.95 -3.69
CA MET A 117 -2.86 -16.40 -2.34
C MET A 117 -1.64 -17.02 -1.67
N THR A 118 -1.31 -18.27 -2.00
CA THR A 118 -0.12 -18.94 -1.49
C THR A 118 1.18 -18.22 -1.83
N ARG A 119 1.19 -17.42 -2.90
CA ARG A 119 2.36 -16.62 -3.30
C ARG A 119 2.66 -15.47 -2.33
N LEU A 120 1.71 -15.08 -1.52
CA LEU A 120 1.89 -14.04 -0.52
C LEU A 120 2.51 -14.53 0.77
N GLY A 121 2.74 -15.83 0.87
CA GLY A 121 3.27 -16.44 2.09
C GLY A 121 2.21 -16.50 3.19
N GLY A 122 2.60 -17.02 4.34
CA GLY A 122 1.68 -17.19 5.46
C GLY A 122 0.80 -18.41 5.32
N ARG A 123 0.05 -18.69 6.38
CA ARG A 123 -0.92 -19.78 6.40
C ARG A 123 -2.29 -19.21 6.02
N LEU A 124 -2.89 -19.87 5.10
CA LEU A 124 -4.26 -19.56 4.70
C LEU A 124 -5.25 -20.14 5.72
#